data_928471184c089c7c952d7e15fd624a1d
#
_entry.id   928471184c089c7c952d7e15fd624a1d
#
_cell.length_a   1.000
_cell.length_b   1.000
_cell.length_c   1.000
_cell.angle_alpha   90.00
_cell.angle_beta   90.00
_cell.angle_gamma   90.00
#
_symmetry.space_group_name_H-M   'P 1'
#
loop_
_entity.id
_entity.type
_entity.pdbx_description
1 polymer ?
#
loop_
_entity_poly.entity_id
_entity_poly.type
_entity_poly.pdbx_seq_one_letter_code
_entity_poly.pdbx_strand_id
1 'polypeptide(L)' 'MKTKVENQVALAIIRLIAILVVVILAFLLGDILLAGVPHI' A
#
# COMPACT_ATOMS: atom_id res chain seq x y z
N MET A 1 4.15 27.89 -9.81
CA MET A 1 4.23 27.04 -10.39
C MET A 1 4.46 26.07 -9.72
N LYS A 2 5.22 26.19 -9.16
CA LYS A 2 5.60 25.29 -8.53
C LYS A 2 4.67 24.92 -7.48
N THR A 3 3.85 25.67 -6.84
CA THR A 3 3.02 25.27 -5.75
C THR A 3 2.10 24.15 -6.19
N LYS A 4 1.52 24.23 -7.37
CA LYS A 4 0.67 23.19 -7.81
C LYS A 4 1.43 21.91 -8.04
N VAL A 5 2.51 21.97 -8.70
CA VAL A 5 3.29 20.78 -9.01
C VAL A 5 3.84 20.20 -7.73
N GLU A 6 4.31 21.05 -6.83
CA GLU A 6 4.85 20.55 -5.60
C GLU A 6 3.79 19.82 -4.79
N ASN A 7 2.60 20.37 -4.74
CA ASN A 7 1.55 19.71 -4.00
C ASN A 7 1.21 18.37 -4.63
N GLN A 8 1.15 18.32 -5.93
CA GLN A 8 0.84 17.07 -6.60
C GLN A 8 1.90 16.03 -6.35
N VAL A 9 3.15 16.44 -6.40
CA VAL A 9 4.24 15.51 -6.20
C VAL A 9 4.21 14.98 -4.76
N ALA A 10 4.00 15.88 -3.81
CA ALA A 10 3.96 15.47 -2.41
C ALA A 10 2.82 14.48 -2.18
N LEU A 11 1.65 14.78 -2.72
CA LEU A 11 0.51 13.91 -2.55
C LEU A 11 0.76 12.58 -3.21
N ALA A 12 1.38 12.60 -4.38
CA ALA A 12 1.66 11.36 -5.09
C ALA A 12 2.61 10.49 -4.29
N ILE A 13 3.62 11.08 -3.70
CA ILE A 13 4.58 10.33 -2.93
C ILE A 13 3.88 9.69 -1.72
N ILE A 14 3.10 10.49 -1.00
CA ILE A 14 2.40 9.98 0.15
C ILE A 14 1.48 8.84 -0.27
N ARG A 15 0.80 9.01 -1.37
CA ARG A 15 -0.11 8.00 -1.84
C ARG A 15 0.63 6.72 -2.21
N LEU A 16 1.76 6.86 -2.87
CA LEU A 16 2.54 5.70 -3.26
C LEU A 16 2.98 4.92 -2.02
N ILE A 17 3.43 5.62 -1.02
CA ILE A 17 3.87 4.96 0.20
C ILE A 17 2.68 4.24 0.85
N ALA A 18 1.54 4.89 0.89
CA ALA A 18 0.36 4.27 1.50
C ALA A 18 -0.03 3.01 0.75
N ILE A 19 -0.03 3.08 -0.57
CA ILE A 19 -0.38 1.92 -1.35
C ILE A 19 0.62 0.79 -1.12
N LEU A 20 1.89 1.14 -1.08
CA LEU A 20 2.91 0.14 -0.87
C LEU A 20 2.72 -0.57 0.47
N VAL A 21 2.44 0.18 1.51
CA VAL A 21 2.25 -0.40 2.83
C VAL A 21 1.02 -1.31 2.81
N VAL A 22 -0.05 -0.85 2.18
CA VAL A 22 -1.27 -1.64 2.13
C VAL A 22 -1.02 -2.94 1.36
N VAL A 23 -0.28 -2.86 0.27
CA VAL A 23 0.00 -4.04 -0.53
C VAL A 23 0.83 -5.04 0.28
N ILE A 24 1.82 -4.55 1.00
CA ILE A 24 2.64 -5.44 1.80
C ILE A 24 1.80 -6.09 2.88
N LEU A 25 0.96 -5.31 3.55
CA LEU A 25 0.12 -5.87 4.58
C LEU A 25 -0.85 -6.90 4.00
N ALA A 26 -1.41 -6.58 2.86
CA ALA A 26 -2.34 -7.49 2.23
C ALA A 26 -1.65 -8.80 1.86
N PHE A 27 -0.41 -8.69 1.39
CA PHE A 27 0.33 -9.88 1.03
C PHE A 27 0.59 -10.73 2.27
N LEU A 28 1.01 -10.11 3.36
CA LEU A 28 1.28 -10.85 4.58
C LEU A 28 0.01 -11.50 5.11
N LEU A 29 -1.07 -10.76 5.12
CA LEU A 29 -2.32 -11.31 5.60
C LEU A 29 -2.81 -12.43 4.70
N GLY A 30 -2.71 -12.23 3.41
CA GLY A 30 -3.14 -13.26 2.49
C GLY A 30 -2.32 -14.52 2.64
N ASP A 31 -1.03 -14.37 2.86
CA ASP A 31 -0.16 -15.51 3.02
C ASP A 31 -0.58 -16.30 4.26
N ILE A 32 -0.82 -15.60 5.36
CA ILE A 32 -1.20 -16.25 6.58
C ILE A 32 -2.55 -16.93 6.40
N LEU A 33 -3.47 -16.27 5.72
CA LEU A 33 -4.78 -16.86 5.52
C LEU A 33 -4.68 -18.13 4.68
N LEU A 34 -3.89 -18.06 3.62
CA LEU A 34 -3.77 -19.22 2.77
C LEU A 34 -3.05 -20.36 3.47
N ALA A 35 -2.06 -20.03 4.24
CA ALA A 35 -1.33 -21.07 4.92
C ALA A 35 -2.07 -21.54 6.17
N GLY A 36 -2.70 -20.61 6.86
CA GLY A 36 -3.32 -20.96 8.08
C GLY A 36 -4.73 -21.47 7.94
N VAL A 37 -5.38 -21.11 6.90
CA VAL A 37 -6.70 -21.53 6.74
C VAL A 37 -6.72 -22.97 6.50
N PRO A 38 -7.24 -23.71 7.28
CA PRO A 38 -7.13 -25.11 7.17
C PRO A 38 -8.06 -25.57 6.18
N HIS A 39 -8.39 -25.19 5.52
CA HIS A 39 -9.09 -25.61 4.58
C HIS A 39 -9.75 -26.77 5.01
N ILE A 40 -9.92 -27.05 5.85
CA ILE A 40 -10.64 -28.13 6.24
C ILE A 40 -11.29 -28.85 5.28
#